data_fb58c5c6cb1c84e72ca5383c6ae9757c
#
_entry.id   fb58c5c6cb1c84e72ca5383c6ae9757c
#
_cell.length_a   1.000
_cell.length_b   1.000
_cell.length_c   1.000
_cell.angle_alpha   90.00
_cell.angle_beta   90.00
_cell.angle_gamma   90.00
#
_symmetry.space_group_name_H-M   'P 1'
#
loop_
_entity.id
_entity.type
_entity.pdbx_description
1 polymer ?
#
loop_
_entity_poly.entity_id
_entity_poly.type
_entity_poly.pdbx_seq_one_letter_code
_entity_poly.pdbx_strand_id
1 'polypeptide(L)'
;GLFAFAGLGGYTRYRLPIGADADHAIVTGYDEESLERSLAMNRLALSEARDYTKFTVDTSHLFGHPVELTARDQARLLDTFRGRRFRVANILPGGRERVYEFDEGEILQLGRRYWQACRVHKELYDHIAAERDGRPFDYELSLDETPQATPPRELLFYLVVLYEVMGLEPGAVASAGPNLGYNKREDFRGDLGWLWEQVNACASILAHFGAMLAVHSADGERADTGKGLGFDATLLDASGGRAALKVADVYQEILWHTLESSPDPAERELFREAWRRTYAA
;
A
#
# COMPACT_ATOMS: atom_id res chain seq x y z
N GLY A 1 -15.06 13.78 -6.85
CA GLY A 1 -16.31 14.11 -7.50
C GLY A 1 -16.76 13.22 -8.64
N LEU A 2 -16.12 13.28 -9.80
CA LEU A 2 -16.54 12.54 -11.03
C LEU A 2 -16.47 11.01 -10.87
N PHE A 3 -15.50 10.49 -10.12
CA PHE A 3 -15.35 9.06 -9.86
C PHE A 3 -16.46 8.52 -8.95
N ALA A 4 -16.87 9.29 -7.95
CA ALA A 4 -17.99 8.91 -7.11
C ALA A 4 -19.30 8.84 -7.94
N PHE A 5 -19.46 9.74 -8.91
CA PHE A 5 -20.61 9.74 -9.83
C PHE A 5 -20.60 8.57 -10.81
N ALA A 6 -19.45 8.25 -11.41
CA ALA A 6 -19.32 7.10 -12.31
C ALA A 6 -19.49 5.77 -11.56
N GLY A 7 -18.91 5.69 -10.36
CA GLY A 7 -19.06 4.54 -9.47
C GLY A 7 -20.52 4.36 -8.99
N LEU A 8 -21.16 5.42 -8.53
CA LEU A 8 -22.59 5.42 -8.18
C LEU A 8 -23.47 5.05 -9.38
N GLY A 9 -23.18 5.55 -10.57
CA GLY A 9 -23.87 5.18 -11.82
C GLY A 9 -23.70 3.70 -12.15
N GLY A 10 -22.49 3.15 -12.01
CA GLY A 10 -22.20 1.72 -12.18
C GLY A 10 -22.90 0.86 -11.12
N TYR A 11 -22.82 1.27 -9.84
CA TYR A 11 -23.51 0.57 -8.76
C TYR A 11 -25.03 0.55 -8.95
N THR A 12 -25.63 1.70 -9.20
CA THR A 12 -27.09 1.80 -9.33
C THR A 12 -27.62 1.09 -10.57
N ARG A 13 -26.90 1.16 -11.69
CA ARG A 13 -27.29 0.55 -12.95
C ARG A 13 -27.01 -0.94 -13.02
N TYR A 14 -25.85 -1.37 -12.51
CA TYR A 14 -25.35 -2.76 -12.66
C TYR A 14 -25.26 -3.52 -11.34
N ARG A 15 -25.56 -2.87 -10.22
CA ARG A 15 -25.44 -3.43 -8.86
C ARG A 15 -24.04 -3.98 -8.55
N LEU A 16 -23.03 -3.33 -9.09
CA LEU A 16 -21.64 -3.69 -8.81
C LEU A 16 -21.27 -3.28 -7.38
N PRO A 17 -20.56 -4.14 -6.63
CA PRO A 17 -20.01 -3.76 -5.34
C PRO A 17 -19.00 -2.63 -5.54
N ILE A 18 -19.19 -1.52 -4.86
CA ILE A 18 -18.32 -0.35 -4.93
C ILE A 18 -17.83 -0.03 -3.52
N GLY A 19 -16.53 0.09 -3.37
CA GLY A 19 -15.87 0.70 -2.23
C GLY A 19 -15.36 2.11 -2.57
N ALA A 20 -15.03 2.87 -1.55
CA ALA A 20 -14.35 4.15 -1.67
C ALA A 20 -13.10 4.14 -0.81
N ASP A 21 -11.95 4.42 -1.43
CA ASP A 21 -10.66 4.56 -0.75
C ASP A 21 -10.48 6.03 -0.31
N ALA A 22 -10.16 6.25 0.95
CA ALA A 22 -9.83 7.57 1.48
C ALA A 22 -8.45 8.07 0.99
N ASP A 23 -7.80 7.28 0.12
CA ASP A 23 -6.46 7.51 -0.39
C ASP A 23 -5.40 7.57 0.74
N HIS A 24 -4.19 8.09 0.45
CA HIS A 24 -3.08 8.00 1.40
C HIS A 24 -3.17 9.01 2.54
N ALA A 25 -3.33 8.51 3.76
CA ALA A 25 -2.99 9.26 4.97
C ALA A 25 -1.46 9.18 5.16
N ILE A 26 -0.75 10.19 4.64
CA ILE A 26 0.73 10.23 4.67
C ILE A 26 1.19 10.79 6.02
N VAL A 27 1.92 9.96 6.79
CA VAL A 27 2.48 10.37 8.07
C VAL A 27 3.96 10.70 7.92
N THR A 28 4.30 11.93 8.29
CA THR A 28 5.67 12.44 8.26
C THR A 28 6.10 12.92 9.64
N GLY A 29 7.41 12.99 9.89
CA GLY A 29 7.95 13.55 11.13
C GLY A 29 9.45 13.31 11.23
N TYR A 30 10.19 14.30 11.70
CA TYR A 30 11.63 14.24 11.96
C TYR A 30 11.92 14.18 13.47
N ASP A 31 10.97 14.63 14.26
CA ASP A 31 10.98 14.69 15.72
C ASP A 31 9.56 14.48 16.26
N GLU A 32 9.43 14.42 17.57
CA GLU A 32 8.16 14.15 18.25
C GLU A 32 7.09 15.22 17.94
N GLU A 33 7.48 16.50 17.87
CA GLU A 33 6.54 17.60 17.60
C GLU A 33 6.00 17.57 16.18
N SER A 34 6.86 17.36 15.17
CA SER A 34 6.45 17.27 13.77
C SER A 34 5.63 16.02 13.50
N LEU A 35 5.96 14.91 14.14
CA LEU A 35 5.17 13.68 14.06
C LEU A 35 3.78 13.87 14.66
N GLU A 36 3.67 14.46 15.86
CA GLU A 36 2.36 14.67 16.49
C GLU A 36 1.48 15.61 15.68
N ARG A 37 2.05 16.66 15.07
CA ARG A 37 1.30 17.51 14.13
C ARG A 37 0.79 16.73 12.93
N SER A 38 1.62 15.88 12.33
CA SER A 38 1.22 15.02 11.21
C SER A 38 0.11 14.05 11.62
N LEU A 39 0.23 13.41 12.78
CA LEU A 39 -0.79 12.52 13.32
C LEU A 39 -2.11 13.24 13.59
N ALA A 40 -2.06 14.43 14.18
CA ALA A 40 -3.27 15.22 14.45
C ALA A 40 -4.02 15.58 13.16
N MET A 41 -3.29 15.98 12.11
CA MET A 41 -3.87 16.26 10.80
C MET A 41 -4.46 15.01 10.15
N ASN A 42 -3.75 13.88 10.20
CA ASN A 42 -4.23 12.62 9.62
C ASN A 42 -5.45 12.10 10.39
N ARG A 43 -5.47 12.15 11.73
CA ARG A 43 -6.66 11.79 12.53
C ARG A 43 -7.88 12.61 12.14
N LEU A 44 -7.72 13.93 11.96
CA LEU A 44 -8.82 14.79 11.50
C LEU A 44 -9.30 14.39 10.11
N ALA A 45 -8.41 14.21 9.15
CA ALA A 45 -8.76 13.80 7.79
C ALA A 45 -9.45 12.44 7.75
N LEU A 46 -8.98 11.47 8.53
CA LEU A 46 -9.58 10.14 8.64
C LEU A 46 -10.96 10.18 9.30
N SER A 47 -11.17 11.04 10.30
CA SER A 47 -12.51 11.27 10.90
C SER A 47 -13.50 11.85 9.89
N GLU A 48 -13.05 12.81 9.06
CA GLU A 48 -13.87 13.36 7.97
C GLU A 48 -14.18 12.32 6.89
N ALA A 49 -13.25 11.38 6.68
CA ALA A 49 -13.38 10.27 5.72
C ALA A 49 -14.11 9.04 6.30
N ARG A 50 -14.68 9.09 7.51
CA ARG A 50 -15.27 7.94 8.23
C ARG A 50 -16.31 7.13 7.44
N ASP A 51 -16.90 7.68 6.39
CA ASP A 51 -17.87 6.99 5.54
C ASP A 51 -17.24 6.23 4.37
N TYR A 52 -15.91 6.37 4.17
CA TYR A 52 -15.16 5.57 3.20
C TYR A 52 -15.06 4.13 3.67
N THR A 53 -14.81 3.21 2.73
CA THR A 53 -14.78 1.77 2.99
C THR A 53 -13.36 1.18 2.98
N LYS A 54 -12.37 1.96 2.53
CA LYS A 54 -10.96 1.61 2.54
C LYS A 54 -10.14 2.81 3.01
N PHE A 55 -9.07 2.52 3.75
CA PHE A 55 -8.15 3.51 4.29
C PHE A 55 -6.71 3.05 4.03
N THR A 56 -5.97 3.86 3.29
CA THR A 56 -4.55 3.63 3.02
C THR A 56 -3.72 4.56 3.89
N VAL A 57 -2.80 4.00 4.69
CA VAL A 57 -1.89 4.77 5.54
C VAL A 57 -0.46 4.55 5.07
N ASP A 58 0.27 5.64 4.80
CA ASP A 58 1.66 5.64 4.40
C ASP A 58 2.56 6.13 5.52
N THR A 59 3.49 5.27 5.93
CA THR A 59 4.50 5.55 6.94
C THR A 59 5.93 5.47 6.42
N SER A 60 6.12 5.37 5.10
CA SER A 60 7.43 5.19 4.45
C SER A 60 8.44 6.25 4.86
N HIS A 61 7.98 7.50 5.06
CA HIS A 61 8.84 8.60 5.50
C HIS A 61 9.53 8.31 6.84
N LEU A 62 8.86 7.60 7.76
CA LEU A 62 9.38 7.32 9.09
C LEU A 62 10.56 6.32 9.08
N PHE A 63 10.72 5.53 8.01
CA PHE A 63 11.82 4.57 7.90
C PHE A 63 13.20 5.22 7.79
N GLY A 64 13.25 6.47 7.32
CA GLY A 64 14.47 7.28 7.28
C GLY A 64 14.87 7.90 8.64
N HIS A 65 14.01 7.77 9.66
CA HIS A 65 14.18 8.38 10.98
C HIS A 65 14.12 7.32 12.09
N PRO A 66 15.19 6.49 12.24
CA PRO A 66 15.24 5.45 13.26
C PRO A 66 15.13 6.04 14.66
N VAL A 67 14.42 5.34 15.53
CA VAL A 67 14.22 5.75 16.93
C VAL A 67 15.05 4.93 17.90
N GLU A 68 15.38 5.51 19.05
CA GLU A 68 15.95 4.74 20.15
C GLU A 68 14.87 3.91 20.83
N LEU A 69 15.13 2.61 20.94
CA LEU A 69 14.23 1.67 21.61
C LEU A 69 14.47 1.69 23.11
N THR A 70 13.40 1.75 23.90
CA THR A 70 13.51 1.54 25.34
C THR A 70 13.96 0.11 25.65
N ALA A 71 14.52 -0.13 26.84
CA ALA A 71 14.89 -1.48 27.25
C ALA A 71 13.70 -2.46 27.21
N ARG A 72 12.50 -1.96 27.52
CA ARG A 72 11.26 -2.74 27.43
C ARG A 72 10.92 -3.13 25.98
N ASP A 73 11.07 -2.19 25.04
CA ASP A 73 10.76 -2.44 23.63
C ASP A 73 11.77 -3.40 23.00
N GLN A 74 13.06 -3.24 23.36
CA GLN A 74 14.10 -4.20 22.96
C GLN A 74 13.80 -5.61 23.46
N ALA A 75 13.42 -5.76 24.74
CA ALA A 75 13.05 -7.04 25.31
C ALA A 75 11.85 -7.66 24.56
N ARG A 76 10.79 -6.89 24.29
CA ARG A 76 9.63 -7.37 23.52
C ARG A 76 10.01 -7.88 22.12
N LEU A 77 10.86 -7.14 21.40
CA LEU A 77 11.33 -7.57 20.09
C LEU A 77 12.15 -8.85 20.17
N LEU A 78 13.11 -8.91 21.10
CA LEU A 78 13.96 -10.08 21.27
C LEU A 78 13.13 -11.32 21.68
N ASP A 79 12.16 -11.18 22.57
CA ASP A 79 11.25 -12.27 22.98
C ASP A 79 10.39 -12.77 21.80
N THR A 80 10.02 -11.88 20.89
CA THR A 80 9.21 -12.23 19.72
C THR A 80 10.02 -12.96 18.65
N PHE A 81 11.28 -12.57 18.41
CA PHE A 81 12.04 -13.02 17.24
C PHE A 81 13.19 -13.99 17.55
N ARG A 82 13.83 -13.90 18.75
CA ARG A 82 15.05 -14.65 19.05
C ARG A 82 14.85 -16.16 18.92
N GLY A 83 15.68 -16.80 18.10
CA GLY A 83 15.66 -18.25 17.91
C GLY A 83 14.43 -18.78 17.18
N ARG A 84 13.55 -17.92 16.72
CA ARG A 84 12.34 -18.30 16.00
C ARG A 84 12.61 -18.44 14.51
N ARG A 85 12.01 -19.49 13.94
CA ARG A 85 12.00 -19.75 12.49
C ARG A 85 10.63 -19.48 11.93
N PHE A 86 10.53 -18.46 11.09
CA PHE A 86 9.27 -18.08 10.43
C PHE A 86 9.17 -18.84 9.11
N ARG A 87 8.22 -19.77 9.02
CA ARG A 87 7.95 -20.56 7.83
C ARG A 87 6.81 -19.92 7.05
N VAL A 88 7.08 -19.51 5.83
CA VAL A 88 6.11 -18.88 4.94
C VAL A 88 5.88 -19.79 3.74
N ALA A 89 4.68 -20.36 3.66
CA ALA A 89 4.28 -21.16 2.51
C ALA A 89 4.26 -20.28 1.25
N ASN A 90 4.65 -20.85 0.11
CA ASN A 90 4.54 -20.13 -1.15
C ASN A 90 3.07 -19.94 -1.51
N ILE A 91 2.73 -18.75 -2.01
CA ILE A 91 1.35 -18.44 -2.46
C ILE A 91 0.94 -19.31 -3.65
N LEU A 92 1.90 -19.78 -4.45
CA LEU A 92 1.66 -20.65 -5.59
C LEU A 92 1.64 -22.12 -5.16
N PRO A 93 0.68 -22.92 -5.65
CA PRO A 93 0.65 -24.36 -5.37
C PRO A 93 1.93 -25.06 -5.79
N GLY A 94 2.52 -25.85 -4.88
CA GLY A 94 3.78 -26.55 -5.13
C GLY A 94 5.04 -25.69 -5.12
N GLY A 95 4.90 -24.39 -4.89
CA GLY A 95 6.04 -23.48 -4.73
C GLY A 95 6.83 -23.76 -3.44
N ARG A 96 8.12 -23.40 -3.46
CA ARG A 96 9.01 -23.65 -2.32
C ARG A 96 8.67 -22.75 -1.13
N GLU A 97 8.55 -23.35 0.06
CA GLU A 97 8.47 -22.65 1.34
C GLU A 97 9.72 -21.79 1.56
N ARG A 98 9.53 -20.59 2.11
CA ARG A 98 10.61 -19.70 2.56
C ARG A 98 10.73 -19.75 4.07
N VAL A 99 11.95 -19.76 4.58
CA VAL A 99 12.23 -19.73 6.02
C VAL A 99 13.08 -18.51 6.33
N TYR A 100 12.65 -17.75 7.33
CA TYR A 100 13.33 -16.53 7.78
C TYR A 100 13.75 -16.70 9.24
N GLU A 101 14.94 -16.27 9.55
CA GLU A 101 15.52 -16.21 10.88
C GLU A 101 16.21 -14.85 11.05
N PHE A 102 16.18 -14.30 12.24
CA PHE A 102 16.75 -12.99 12.54
C PHE A 102 17.73 -13.13 13.71
N ASP A 103 18.94 -12.59 13.57
CA ASP A 103 19.86 -12.46 14.68
C ASP A 103 19.50 -11.22 15.56
N GLU A 104 20.07 -11.17 16.78
CA GLU A 104 19.75 -10.11 17.73
C GLU A 104 20.12 -8.71 17.22
N GLY A 105 21.24 -8.59 16.51
CA GLY A 105 21.69 -7.34 15.92
C GLY A 105 20.70 -6.83 14.88
N GLU A 106 20.28 -7.71 13.99
CA GLU A 106 19.28 -7.43 12.95
C GLU A 106 17.91 -7.08 13.57
N ILE A 107 17.46 -7.83 14.59
CA ILE A 107 16.19 -7.55 15.29
C ILE A 107 16.18 -6.12 15.84
N LEU A 108 17.25 -5.71 16.51
CA LEU A 108 17.33 -4.37 17.09
C LEU A 108 17.52 -3.28 16.02
N GLN A 109 18.24 -3.56 14.95
CA GLN A 109 18.40 -2.63 13.84
C GLN A 109 17.07 -2.37 13.12
N LEU A 110 16.37 -3.43 12.75
CA LEU A 110 15.05 -3.32 12.11
C LEU A 110 14.00 -2.75 13.08
N GLY A 111 14.11 -3.09 14.37
CA GLY A 111 13.30 -2.51 15.41
C GLY A 111 13.42 -0.98 15.44
N ARG A 112 14.63 -0.42 15.49
CA ARG A 112 14.84 1.03 15.45
C ARG A 112 14.24 1.67 14.21
N ARG A 113 14.38 1.00 13.06
CA ARG A 113 13.89 1.51 11.76
C ARG A 113 12.37 1.53 11.67
N TYR A 114 11.69 0.49 12.16
CA TYR A 114 10.27 0.28 11.90
C TYR A 114 9.35 0.52 13.10
N TRP A 115 9.90 0.65 14.30
CA TRP A 115 9.11 0.78 15.54
C TRP A 115 8.08 1.90 15.49
N GLN A 116 8.54 3.09 15.08
CA GLN A 116 7.68 4.28 15.03
C GLN A 116 6.55 4.11 14.01
N ALA A 117 6.87 3.57 12.83
CA ALA A 117 5.89 3.31 11.79
C ALA A 117 4.83 2.29 12.23
N CYS A 118 5.25 1.20 12.88
CA CYS A 118 4.33 0.21 13.42
C CYS A 118 3.42 0.78 14.53
N ARG A 119 3.95 1.64 15.41
CA ARG A 119 3.14 2.37 16.39
C ARG A 119 2.08 3.24 15.72
N VAL A 120 2.47 4.00 14.71
CA VAL A 120 1.59 4.88 13.94
C VAL A 120 0.47 4.08 13.27
N HIS A 121 0.80 2.96 12.63
CA HIS A 121 -0.23 2.12 12.02
C HIS A 121 -1.23 1.60 13.05
N LYS A 122 -0.76 1.13 14.21
CA LYS A 122 -1.67 0.68 15.28
C LYS A 122 -2.56 1.80 15.77
N GLU A 123 -2.01 2.98 15.99
CA GLU A 123 -2.74 4.15 16.47
C GLU A 123 -3.81 4.60 15.46
N LEU A 124 -3.46 4.73 14.19
CA LEU A 124 -4.40 5.18 13.15
C LEU A 124 -5.44 4.09 12.83
N TYR A 125 -5.07 2.82 12.87
CA TYR A 125 -6.04 1.73 12.76
C TYR A 125 -7.10 1.80 13.87
N ASP A 126 -6.68 1.98 15.13
CA ASP A 126 -7.58 2.08 16.26
C ASP A 126 -8.49 3.32 16.14
N HIS A 127 -7.92 4.44 15.68
CA HIS A 127 -8.69 5.65 15.43
C HIS A 127 -9.78 5.41 14.37
N ILE A 128 -9.42 4.83 13.22
CA ILE A 128 -10.38 4.49 12.15
C ILE A 128 -11.45 3.53 12.68
N ALA A 129 -11.05 2.48 13.40
CA ALA A 129 -11.99 1.50 13.95
C ALA A 129 -13.00 2.15 14.90
N ALA A 130 -12.57 3.10 15.73
CA ALA A 130 -13.44 3.88 16.60
C ALA A 130 -14.41 4.77 15.80
N GLU A 131 -13.92 5.50 14.80
CA GLU A 131 -14.75 6.37 13.94
C GLU A 131 -15.76 5.56 13.08
N ARG A 132 -15.42 4.33 12.75
CA ARG A 132 -16.27 3.43 11.97
C ARG A 132 -17.39 2.79 12.80
N ASP A 133 -17.31 2.80 14.12
CA ASP A 133 -18.35 2.31 15.04
C ASP A 133 -18.88 0.91 14.65
N GLY A 134 -17.96 -0.05 14.47
CA GLY A 134 -18.27 -1.44 14.08
C GLY A 134 -18.60 -1.67 12.60
N ARG A 135 -18.63 -0.65 11.76
CA ARG A 135 -18.79 -0.80 10.31
C ARG A 135 -17.46 -1.36 9.71
N PRO A 136 -17.52 -2.41 8.88
CA PRO A 136 -16.31 -2.99 8.31
C PRO A 136 -15.59 -2.00 7.39
N PHE A 137 -14.27 -2.14 7.30
CA PHE A 137 -13.42 -1.38 6.39
C PHE A 137 -12.18 -2.19 6.03
N ASP A 138 -11.60 -1.87 4.88
CA ASP A 138 -10.31 -2.38 4.46
C ASP A 138 -9.20 -1.44 4.91
N TYR A 139 -8.17 -1.98 5.58
CA TYR A 139 -6.99 -1.22 5.96
C TYR A 139 -5.80 -1.63 5.11
N GLU A 140 -5.17 -0.66 4.46
CA GLU A 140 -3.99 -0.87 3.62
C GLU A 140 -2.75 -0.21 4.20
N LEU A 141 -1.65 -0.97 4.25
CA LEU A 141 -0.32 -0.46 4.56
C LEU A 141 0.34 0.02 3.26
N SER A 142 0.71 1.30 3.16
CA SER A 142 1.57 1.82 2.10
C SER A 142 3.00 1.93 2.62
N LEU A 143 3.93 1.23 1.96
CA LEU A 143 5.35 1.11 2.34
C LEU A 143 6.26 1.36 1.13
N ASP A 144 5.73 1.91 0.03
CA ASP A 144 6.40 1.96 -1.26
C ASP A 144 7.17 3.25 -1.53
N GLU A 145 6.94 4.30 -0.76
CA GLU A 145 7.65 5.58 -0.91
C GLU A 145 9.05 5.54 -0.29
N THR A 146 9.85 4.58 -0.73
CA THR A 146 11.23 4.34 -0.26
C THR A 146 12.19 4.34 -1.45
N PRO A 147 13.49 4.72 -1.26
CA PRO A 147 14.45 4.75 -2.35
C PRO A 147 14.78 3.38 -2.97
N GLN A 148 14.50 2.30 -2.26
CA GLN A 148 14.86 0.94 -2.66
C GLN A 148 13.69 0.00 -2.43
N ALA A 149 13.67 -1.10 -3.21
CA ALA A 149 12.70 -2.17 -3.01
C ALA A 149 12.72 -2.69 -1.57
N THR A 150 11.54 -2.95 -1.03
CA THR A 150 11.37 -3.50 0.31
C THR A 150 11.88 -4.95 0.34
N PRO A 151 12.94 -5.28 1.09
CA PRO A 151 13.37 -6.67 1.21
C PRO A 151 12.25 -7.53 1.81
N PRO A 152 11.91 -8.70 1.24
CA PRO A 152 10.83 -9.55 1.76
C PRO A 152 10.99 -9.89 3.24
N ARG A 153 12.21 -10.12 3.72
CA ARG A 153 12.46 -10.37 5.15
C ARG A 153 12.10 -9.18 6.05
N GLU A 154 12.29 -7.95 5.57
CA GLU A 154 11.91 -6.74 6.31
C GLU A 154 10.39 -6.56 6.33
N LEU A 155 9.70 -6.89 5.25
CA LEU A 155 8.24 -6.94 5.20
C LEU A 155 7.68 -7.96 6.23
N LEU A 156 8.29 -9.16 6.31
CA LEU A 156 7.92 -10.13 7.33
C LEU A 156 8.14 -9.59 8.74
N PHE A 157 9.31 -9.01 9.01
CA PHE A 157 9.62 -8.39 10.29
C PHE A 157 8.58 -7.34 10.67
N TYR A 158 8.26 -6.46 9.74
CA TYR A 158 7.28 -5.40 9.92
C TYR A 158 5.89 -5.93 10.32
N LEU A 159 5.39 -6.93 9.60
CA LEU A 159 4.08 -7.53 9.88
C LEU A 159 4.07 -8.28 11.21
N VAL A 160 5.13 -9.02 11.54
CA VAL A 160 5.26 -9.67 12.87
C VAL A 160 5.21 -8.63 13.99
N VAL A 161 5.93 -7.50 13.83
CA VAL A 161 5.89 -6.43 14.83
C VAL A 161 4.49 -5.85 14.95
N LEU A 162 3.80 -5.58 13.85
CA LEU A 162 2.43 -5.07 13.88
C LEU A 162 1.47 -6.02 14.61
N TYR A 163 1.48 -7.28 14.27
CA TYR A 163 0.52 -8.24 14.83
C TYR A 163 0.90 -8.71 16.24
N GLU A 164 2.15 -9.11 16.45
CA GLU A 164 2.53 -9.77 17.70
C GLU A 164 3.08 -8.80 18.76
N VAL A 165 3.68 -7.67 18.34
CA VAL A 165 4.24 -6.69 19.29
C VAL A 165 3.29 -5.52 19.51
N MET A 166 2.70 -4.94 18.47
CA MET A 166 1.75 -3.82 18.60
C MET A 166 0.32 -4.30 18.91
N GLY A 167 0.03 -5.58 18.67
CA GLY A 167 -1.28 -6.18 19.00
C GLY A 167 -2.37 -5.77 18.01
N LEU A 168 -2.01 -5.67 16.73
CA LEU A 168 -3.02 -5.54 15.68
C LEU A 168 -3.76 -6.87 15.53
N GLU A 169 -5.08 -6.82 15.39
CA GLU A 169 -5.89 -8.04 15.32
C GLU A 169 -5.62 -8.82 14.02
N PRO A 170 -5.63 -10.16 14.05
CA PRO A 170 -5.50 -10.97 12.85
C PRO A 170 -6.54 -10.60 11.78
N GLY A 171 -6.09 -10.38 10.55
CA GLY A 171 -6.95 -9.96 9.45
C GLY A 171 -7.27 -8.46 9.40
N ALA A 172 -6.71 -7.65 10.29
CA ALA A 172 -6.89 -6.20 10.30
C ALA A 172 -6.34 -5.54 9.02
N VAL A 173 -5.24 -6.05 8.48
CA VAL A 173 -4.65 -5.56 7.23
C VAL A 173 -5.26 -6.32 6.06
N ALA A 174 -6.00 -5.62 5.21
CA ALA A 174 -6.58 -6.18 3.98
C ALA A 174 -5.55 -6.29 2.86
N SER A 175 -4.66 -5.28 2.75
CA SER A 175 -3.60 -5.25 1.74
C SER A 175 -2.39 -4.45 2.21
N ALA A 176 -1.25 -4.69 1.56
CA ALA A 176 -0.06 -3.87 1.74
C ALA A 176 0.69 -3.67 0.43
N GLY A 177 1.15 -2.44 0.21
CA GLY A 177 1.97 -2.02 -0.93
C GLY A 177 3.43 -1.83 -0.51
N PRO A 178 4.28 -2.88 -0.56
CA PRO A 178 5.72 -2.70 -0.43
C PRO A 178 6.30 -2.09 -1.70
N ASN A 179 7.47 -1.45 -1.60
CA ASN A 179 8.22 -1.06 -2.78
C ASN A 179 8.73 -2.32 -3.52
N LEU A 180 8.25 -2.54 -4.73
CA LEU A 180 8.60 -3.69 -5.56
C LEU A 180 9.78 -3.41 -6.52
N GLY A 181 10.43 -2.24 -6.41
CA GLY A 181 11.63 -1.91 -7.17
C GLY A 181 11.38 -1.31 -8.55
N TYR A 182 10.25 -0.66 -8.74
CA TYR A 182 9.95 0.12 -9.94
C TYR A 182 9.58 1.58 -9.59
N ASN A 183 9.72 2.46 -10.56
CA ASN A 183 9.38 3.87 -10.42
C ASN A 183 7.95 4.15 -10.90
N LYS A 184 7.33 5.17 -10.32
CA LYS A 184 6.03 5.69 -10.77
C LYS A 184 6.17 6.31 -12.16
N ARG A 185 5.19 6.12 -13.04
CA ARG A 185 5.09 6.71 -14.38
C ARG A 185 6.24 6.37 -15.35
N GLU A 186 7.04 5.36 -15.01
CA GLU A 186 8.12 4.86 -15.87
C GLU A 186 7.85 3.41 -16.24
N ASP A 187 8.26 3.01 -17.43
CA ASP A 187 8.28 1.60 -17.81
C ASP A 187 9.30 0.84 -16.96
N PHE A 188 8.96 -0.38 -16.58
CA PHE A 188 9.89 -1.25 -15.88
C PHE A 188 10.97 -1.75 -16.85
N ARG A 189 12.20 -1.40 -16.56
CA ARG A 189 13.39 -1.76 -17.38
C ARG A 189 14.32 -2.74 -16.66
N GLY A 190 13.87 -3.24 -15.51
CA GLY A 190 14.63 -4.20 -14.72
C GLY A 190 14.48 -5.65 -15.21
N ASP A 191 15.07 -6.57 -14.49
CA ASP A 191 14.95 -8.00 -14.74
C ASP A 191 13.59 -8.54 -14.28
N LEU A 192 12.82 -9.11 -15.19
CA LEU A 192 11.49 -9.68 -14.89
C LEU A 192 11.58 -10.92 -13.99
N GLY A 193 12.68 -11.67 -14.04
CA GLY A 193 12.90 -12.80 -13.14
C GLY A 193 13.13 -12.35 -11.70
N TRP A 194 13.91 -11.29 -11.50
CA TRP A 194 14.06 -10.65 -10.20
C TRP A 194 12.74 -10.09 -9.68
N LEU A 195 11.97 -9.41 -10.55
CA LEU A 195 10.64 -8.89 -10.19
C LEU A 195 9.73 -10.03 -9.76
N TRP A 196 9.72 -11.15 -10.49
CA TRP A 196 8.93 -12.33 -10.16
C TRP A 196 9.24 -12.84 -8.76
N GLU A 197 10.53 -13.01 -8.42
CA GLU A 197 10.95 -13.48 -7.08
C GLU A 197 10.57 -12.49 -5.98
N GLN A 198 10.74 -11.20 -6.22
CA GLN A 198 10.36 -10.13 -5.28
C GLN A 198 8.85 -10.15 -5.01
N VAL A 199 8.05 -10.15 -6.07
CA VAL A 199 6.59 -10.19 -5.99
C VAL A 199 6.11 -11.47 -5.31
N ASN A 200 6.63 -12.65 -5.72
CA ASN A 200 6.23 -13.93 -5.14
C ASN A 200 6.56 -14.01 -3.64
N ALA A 201 7.73 -13.51 -3.24
CA ALA A 201 8.11 -13.49 -1.83
C ALA A 201 7.21 -12.55 -1.01
N CYS A 202 6.97 -11.32 -1.47
CA CYS A 202 6.10 -10.36 -0.79
C CYS A 202 4.65 -10.86 -0.73
N ALA A 203 4.10 -11.36 -1.84
CA ALA A 203 2.75 -11.90 -1.89
C ALA A 203 2.57 -13.11 -0.97
N SER A 204 3.57 -14.00 -0.89
CA SER A 204 3.56 -15.15 0.02
C SER A 204 3.55 -14.72 1.49
N ILE A 205 4.36 -13.73 1.85
CA ILE A 205 4.39 -13.16 3.21
C ILE A 205 3.04 -12.53 3.55
N LEU A 206 2.50 -11.69 2.68
CA LEU A 206 1.21 -11.05 2.90
C LEU A 206 0.08 -12.08 3.05
N ALA A 207 0.06 -13.10 2.19
CA ALA A 207 -0.90 -14.19 2.28
C ALA A 207 -0.80 -14.98 3.60
N HIS A 208 0.40 -15.11 4.17
CA HIS A 208 0.63 -15.73 5.49
C HIS A 208 -0.12 -14.99 6.60
N PHE A 209 -0.27 -13.67 6.48
CA PHE A 209 -1.03 -12.82 7.41
C PHE A 209 -2.47 -12.54 6.96
N GLY A 210 -2.93 -13.19 5.89
CA GLY A 210 -4.28 -12.99 5.37
C GLY A 210 -4.49 -11.73 4.52
N ALA A 211 -3.41 -11.00 4.21
CA ALA A 211 -3.44 -9.78 3.41
C ALA A 211 -3.17 -10.05 1.92
N MET A 212 -3.54 -9.09 1.06
CA MET A 212 -3.22 -9.10 -0.37
C MET A 212 -2.05 -8.16 -0.68
N LEU A 213 -1.31 -8.47 -1.75
CA LEU A 213 -0.33 -7.56 -2.29
C LEU A 213 -1.04 -6.38 -2.98
N ALA A 214 -0.78 -5.16 -2.55
CA ALA A 214 -1.17 -3.95 -3.26
C ALA A 214 -0.02 -3.48 -4.16
N VAL A 215 -0.33 -3.17 -5.40
CA VAL A 215 0.61 -2.66 -6.40
C VAL A 215 0.18 -1.22 -6.72
N HIS A 216 0.95 -0.26 -6.24
CA HIS A 216 0.69 1.15 -6.47
C HIS A 216 1.35 1.59 -7.77
N SER A 217 0.71 2.54 -8.47
CA SER A 217 1.27 3.15 -9.69
C SER A 217 1.71 2.10 -10.73
N ALA A 218 0.81 1.20 -11.09
CA ALA A 218 1.04 0.19 -12.12
C ALA A 218 1.07 0.76 -13.55
N ASP A 219 0.81 2.06 -13.70
CA ASP A 219 0.94 2.83 -14.94
C ASP A 219 2.42 3.07 -15.29
N GLY A 220 2.75 3.02 -16.59
CA GLY A 220 4.07 3.27 -17.15
C GLY A 220 4.14 4.59 -17.89
N GLU A 221 5.05 4.67 -18.88
CA GLU A 221 5.24 5.85 -19.74
C GLU A 221 4.05 6.06 -20.69
N ARG A 222 3.30 4.98 -20.96
CA ARG A 222 2.15 4.97 -21.85
C ARG A 222 0.97 4.27 -21.19
N ALA A 223 -0.19 4.86 -21.31
CA ALA A 223 -1.42 4.33 -20.74
C ALA A 223 -1.87 2.97 -21.30
N ASP A 224 -1.54 2.73 -22.58
CA ASP A 224 -1.94 1.52 -23.30
C ASP A 224 -1.00 0.32 -23.08
N THR A 225 0.12 0.50 -22.39
CA THR A 225 1.15 -0.54 -22.19
C THR A 225 1.45 -0.86 -20.73
N GLY A 226 0.78 -0.20 -19.77
CA GLY A 226 1.14 -0.30 -18.36
C GLY A 226 2.62 0.03 -18.15
N LYS A 227 3.33 -0.76 -17.34
CA LYS A 227 4.78 -0.59 -17.13
C LYS A 227 5.65 -1.33 -18.16
N GLY A 228 5.13 -1.56 -19.35
CA GLY A 228 5.85 -2.23 -20.42
C GLY A 228 5.57 -3.74 -20.50
N LEU A 229 6.07 -4.33 -21.59
CA LEU A 229 5.75 -5.70 -21.96
C LEU A 229 6.23 -6.71 -20.91
N GLY A 230 5.30 -7.55 -20.46
CA GLY A 230 5.57 -8.64 -19.51
C GLY A 230 5.49 -8.25 -18.03
N PHE A 231 5.41 -6.96 -17.68
CA PHE A 231 5.32 -6.52 -16.28
C PHE A 231 4.06 -7.05 -15.59
N ASP A 232 2.87 -6.77 -16.15
CA ASP A 232 1.59 -7.20 -15.56
C ASP A 232 1.45 -8.71 -15.51
N ALA A 233 1.91 -9.40 -16.57
CA ALA A 233 1.94 -10.86 -16.60
C ALA A 233 2.83 -11.44 -15.49
N THR A 234 3.99 -10.82 -15.23
CA THR A 234 4.90 -11.20 -14.14
C THR A 234 4.25 -10.99 -12.77
N LEU A 235 3.58 -9.85 -12.56
CA LEU A 235 2.86 -9.57 -11.31
C LEU A 235 1.77 -10.62 -11.04
N LEU A 236 0.95 -10.91 -12.05
CA LEU A 236 -0.16 -11.84 -11.92
C LEU A 236 0.33 -13.28 -11.69
N ASP A 237 1.33 -13.72 -12.45
CA ASP A 237 1.93 -15.04 -12.30
C ASP A 237 2.57 -15.22 -10.93
N ALA A 238 3.43 -14.31 -10.52
CA ALA A 238 4.16 -14.39 -9.25
C ALA A 238 3.26 -14.31 -8.01
N SER A 239 2.16 -13.56 -8.09
CA SER A 239 1.18 -13.43 -6.99
C SER A 239 0.07 -14.48 -7.01
N GLY A 240 0.04 -15.35 -8.01
CA GLY A 240 -1.07 -16.29 -8.23
C GLY A 240 -2.41 -15.56 -8.48
N GLY A 241 -2.37 -14.40 -9.12
CA GLY A 241 -3.53 -13.54 -9.36
C GLY A 241 -4.07 -12.83 -8.11
N ARG A 242 -3.37 -12.88 -6.99
CA ARG A 242 -3.77 -12.25 -5.72
C ARG A 242 -3.04 -10.93 -5.49
N ALA A 243 -3.18 -10.00 -6.43
CA ALA A 243 -2.68 -8.64 -6.31
C ALA A 243 -3.80 -7.64 -6.56
N ALA A 244 -3.87 -6.60 -5.73
CA ALA A 244 -4.73 -5.44 -5.96
C ALA A 244 -3.92 -4.37 -6.69
N LEU A 245 -4.40 -3.93 -7.86
CA LEU A 245 -3.74 -2.89 -8.64
C LEU A 245 -4.39 -1.54 -8.35
N LYS A 246 -3.57 -0.55 -7.99
CA LYS A 246 -3.97 0.87 -8.01
C LYS A 246 -3.60 1.46 -9.37
N VAL A 247 -4.62 1.81 -10.13
CA VAL A 247 -4.51 2.40 -11.47
C VAL A 247 -5.20 3.77 -11.46
N ALA A 248 -4.52 4.78 -10.94
CA ALA A 248 -5.10 6.11 -10.75
C ALA A 248 -5.39 6.84 -12.05
N ASP A 249 -4.54 6.68 -13.06
CA ASP A 249 -4.55 7.50 -14.27
C ASP A 249 -5.39 6.91 -15.42
N VAL A 250 -5.61 5.59 -15.45
CA VAL A 250 -6.31 4.90 -16.55
C VAL A 250 -7.72 5.47 -16.80
N TYR A 251 -8.49 5.74 -15.73
CA TYR A 251 -9.83 6.28 -15.90
C TYR A 251 -9.83 7.74 -16.36
N GLN A 252 -8.86 8.52 -15.90
CA GLN A 252 -8.70 9.90 -16.39
C GLN A 252 -8.34 9.88 -17.87
N GLU A 253 -7.45 9.01 -18.27
CA GLU A 253 -7.00 8.88 -19.65
C GLU A 253 -8.09 8.32 -20.56
N ILE A 254 -8.84 7.32 -20.15
CA ILE A 254 -10.03 6.85 -20.88
C ILE A 254 -11.05 7.99 -21.04
N LEU A 255 -11.30 8.77 -19.99
CA LEU A 255 -12.19 9.92 -20.05
C LEU A 255 -11.66 10.98 -21.03
N TRP A 256 -10.37 11.27 -21.00
CA TRP A 256 -9.72 12.23 -21.88
C TRP A 256 -9.82 11.81 -23.34
N HIS A 257 -9.47 10.57 -23.66
CA HIS A 257 -9.60 10.05 -25.02
C HIS A 257 -11.06 10.01 -25.48
N THR A 258 -11.98 9.69 -24.59
CA THR A 258 -13.41 9.70 -24.91
C THR A 258 -13.90 11.10 -25.23
N LEU A 259 -13.54 12.09 -24.44
CA LEU A 259 -13.93 13.49 -24.66
C LEU A 259 -13.23 14.09 -25.87
N GLU A 260 -11.93 13.80 -26.06
CA GLU A 260 -11.14 14.28 -27.20
C GLU A 260 -11.66 13.76 -28.53
N SER A 261 -12.02 12.48 -28.58
CA SER A 261 -12.52 11.81 -29.79
C SER A 261 -14.04 11.83 -29.93
N SER A 262 -14.76 12.46 -29.01
CA SER A 262 -16.22 12.50 -29.04
C SER A 262 -16.77 13.11 -30.34
N PRO A 263 -17.81 12.53 -30.94
CA PRO A 263 -18.53 13.15 -32.02
C PRO A 263 -19.24 14.46 -31.63
N ASP A 264 -19.55 14.64 -30.34
CA ASP A 264 -20.20 15.84 -29.81
C ASP A 264 -19.20 17.01 -29.69
N PRO A 265 -19.44 18.14 -30.37
CA PRO A 265 -18.59 19.33 -30.26
C PRO A 265 -18.51 19.90 -28.85
N ALA A 266 -19.58 19.78 -28.03
CA ALA A 266 -19.61 20.30 -26.67
C ALA A 266 -18.68 19.50 -25.76
N GLU A 267 -18.63 18.17 -25.91
CA GLU A 267 -17.71 17.32 -25.16
C GLU A 267 -16.25 17.59 -25.52
N ARG A 268 -15.95 17.76 -26.81
CA ARG A 268 -14.60 18.16 -27.25
C ARG A 268 -14.19 19.55 -26.74
N GLU A 269 -15.11 20.48 -26.63
CA GLU A 269 -14.80 21.81 -26.06
C GLU A 269 -14.59 21.72 -24.55
N LEU A 270 -15.34 20.89 -23.83
CA LEU A 270 -15.10 20.61 -22.42
C LEU A 270 -13.69 20.06 -22.18
N PHE A 271 -13.24 19.12 -23.02
CA PHE A 271 -11.87 18.61 -22.99
C PHE A 271 -10.83 19.74 -23.17
N ARG A 272 -11.00 20.57 -24.22
CA ARG A 272 -10.06 21.68 -24.51
C ARG A 272 -10.02 22.72 -23.38
N GLU A 273 -11.14 22.99 -22.77
CA GLU A 273 -11.20 23.93 -21.65
C GLU A 273 -10.53 23.35 -20.39
N ALA A 274 -10.76 22.06 -20.08
CA ALA A 274 -10.09 21.38 -18.98
C ALA A 274 -8.58 21.36 -19.20
N TRP A 275 -8.13 21.05 -20.41
CA TRP A 275 -6.72 21.08 -20.80
C TRP A 275 -6.10 22.46 -20.60
N ARG A 276 -6.73 23.51 -21.14
CA ARG A 276 -6.25 24.90 -20.99
C ARG A 276 -6.09 25.31 -19.53
N ARG A 277 -7.04 24.95 -18.66
CA ARG A 277 -6.99 25.27 -17.22
C ARG A 277 -5.86 24.54 -16.48
N THR A 278 -5.62 23.28 -16.84
CA THR A 278 -4.57 22.47 -16.21
C THR A 278 -3.18 22.98 -16.54
N TYR A 279 -2.95 23.47 -17.76
CA TYR A 279 -1.65 23.99 -18.20
C TYR A 279 -1.46 25.49 -18.00
N ALA A 280 -2.47 26.22 -17.59
CA ALA A 280 -2.39 27.65 -17.29
C ALA A 280 -2.19 27.94 -15.79
N ALA A 281 -2.23 26.91 -14.95
CA ALA A 281 -2.00 26.97 -13.50
C ALA A 281 -0.55 26.62 -13.16
#